data_da360b32248862ac807fb44fcd6c1345
#
_entry.id   da360b32248862ac807fb44fcd6c1345
#
_cell.length_a   1.000
_cell.length_b   1.000
_cell.length_c   1.000
_cell.angle_alpha   90.00
_cell.angle_beta   90.00
_cell.angle_gamma   90.00
#
_symmetry.space_group_name_H-M   'P 1'
#
loop_
_entity.id
_entity.type
_entity.pdbx_description
1 polymer ?
#
loop_
_entity_poly.entity_id
_entity_poly.type
_entity_poly.pdbx_seq_one_letter_code
_entity_poly.pdbx_strand_id
1 'polypeptide(L)'
;MKKTLLLFYLFTCLNNAIAQSDPVLKDKPGSTGHSQKVSGAFNSTRVINAHSTEMLEKGNLDFRVLHRFGFISDGIKQFFGLDAASFRMSFDYGITDNLTVGIGRSTFRKEVDAFVKARLFQQTVSTKPFSLLLAGGYVIHTDESFAPKKPSLADRSAYYLQLIAGRKFNSRFSMQLSPILVHTNIPFPITDDRKIFALGGGAKYKLSKRTALTLDYHHPFGTLAENYTDPLSIGVDIATGGHVFQLHFSNATGMNERAYITQTTGRFFKGNMRFGFNLSRIFRISNRRK
;
A
#
# COMPACT_ATOMS: atom_id res chain seq x y z
N MET A 1 17.35 -10.34 -20.92
CA MET A 1 17.57 -11.68 -20.33
C MET A 1 18.38 -11.69 -19.03
N LYS A 2 19.36 -10.79 -18.79
CA LYS A 2 20.18 -10.82 -17.54
C LYS A 2 19.46 -10.29 -16.29
N LYS A 3 18.42 -9.47 -16.42
CA LYS A 3 17.68 -8.89 -15.28
C LYS A 3 16.63 -9.83 -14.66
N THR A 4 16.10 -10.77 -15.43
CA THR A 4 15.10 -11.75 -14.97
C THR A 4 15.73 -12.88 -14.13
N LEU A 5 17.00 -13.19 -14.36
CA LEU A 5 17.73 -14.22 -13.60
C LEU A 5 18.05 -13.76 -12.16
N LEU A 6 18.24 -12.44 -11.95
CA LEU A 6 18.56 -11.88 -10.64
C LEU A 6 17.39 -11.99 -9.64
N LEU A 7 16.14 -11.83 -10.15
CA LEU A 7 14.93 -11.97 -9.32
C LEU A 7 14.72 -13.43 -8.85
N PHE A 8 15.04 -14.40 -9.71
CA PHE A 8 14.91 -15.82 -9.36
C PHE A 8 15.98 -16.25 -8.34
N TYR A 9 17.19 -15.70 -8.43
CA TYR A 9 18.27 -15.97 -7.47
C TYR A 9 18.00 -15.36 -6.09
N LEU A 10 17.35 -14.19 -6.02
CA LEU A 10 16.92 -13.60 -4.74
C LEU A 10 15.88 -14.51 -4.03
N PHE A 11 15.02 -15.19 -4.78
CA PHE A 11 14.00 -16.08 -4.21
C PHE A 11 14.58 -17.40 -3.69
N THR A 12 15.65 -17.91 -4.30
CA THR A 12 16.32 -19.17 -3.86
C THR A 12 17.26 -18.94 -2.68
N CYS A 13 17.89 -17.77 -2.55
CA CYS A 13 18.70 -17.42 -1.37
C CYS A 13 17.87 -17.22 -0.09
N LEU A 14 16.57 -16.98 -0.21
CA LEU A 14 15.68 -16.82 0.93
C LEU A 14 15.35 -18.13 1.67
N ASN A 15 15.65 -19.28 1.10
CA ASN A 15 15.41 -20.58 1.74
C ASN A 15 16.46 -20.97 2.78
N ASN A 16 17.63 -20.34 2.78
CA ASN A 16 18.74 -20.65 3.70
C ASN A 16 18.91 -19.62 4.85
N ALA A 17 18.02 -18.64 4.98
CA ALA A 17 17.95 -17.86 6.21
C ALA A 17 17.36 -18.73 7.32
N ILE A 18 18.21 -19.50 7.98
CA ILE A 18 17.89 -20.20 9.22
C ILE A 18 17.32 -19.15 10.15
N ALA A 19 16.03 -19.27 10.43
CA ALA A 19 15.35 -18.45 11.42
C ALA A 19 16.02 -18.73 12.76
N GLN A 20 16.96 -17.87 13.18
CA GLN A 20 17.34 -17.83 14.57
C GLN A 20 16.04 -17.59 15.33
N SER A 21 15.66 -18.56 16.13
CA SER A 21 14.46 -18.56 16.93
C SER A 21 14.55 -17.40 17.95
N ASP A 22 13.92 -16.27 17.59
CA ASP A 22 13.76 -15.14 18.49
C ASP A 22 12.96 -15.62 19.72
N PRO A 23 13.41 -15.43 20.97
CA PRO A 23 12.72 -15.90 22.19
C PRO A 23 11.30 -15.37 22.33
N VAL A 24 10.93 -14.30 21.60
CA VAL A 24 9.57 -13.73 21.53
C VAL A 24 8.58 -14.61 20.75
N LEU A 25 9.06 -15.55 19.94
CA LEU A 25 8.25 -16.46 19.12
C LEU A 25 8.11 -17.87 19.71
N LYS A 26 8.59 -18.10 20.95
CA LYS A 26 8.40 -19.40 21.61
C LYS A 26 6.95 -19.55 22.04
N ASP A 27 6.36 -20.69 21.70
CA ASP A 27 5.04 -21.09 22.19
C ASP A 27 5.00 -21.05 23.72
N LYS A 28 3.96 -20.47 24.31
CA LYS A 28 3.69 -20.64 25.72
C LYS A 28 3.42 -22.12 25.99
N PRO A 29 4.07 -22.75 26.98
CA PRO A 29 3.76 -24.12 27.38
C PRO A 29 2.29 -24.24 27.75
N GLY A 30 1.52 -25.02 27.01
CA GLY A 30 0.10 -25.31 27.30
C GLY A 30 -0.92 -25.05 26.18
N SER A 31 -0.53 -24.57 24.98
CA SER A 31 -1.47 -24.44 23.86
C SER A 31 -1.51 -25.75 23.04
N THR A 32 -2.53 -26.52 23.24
CA THR A 32 -2.85 -27.71 22.43
C THR A 32 -3.08 -27.35 20.97
N GLY A 33 -2.16 -27.75 20.09
CA GLY A 33 -2.44 -28.06 18.67
C GLY A 33 -2.64 -26.93 17.66
N HIS A 34 -2.66 -25.63 18.02
CA HIS A 34 -2.83 -24.55 17.05
C HIS A 34 -1.52 -23.76 16.89
N SER A 35 -0.95 -23.77 15.68
CA SER A 35 0.23 -22.98 15.34
C SER A 35 -0.02 -21.49 15.57
N GLN A 36 0.82 -20.83 16.39
CA GLN A 36 0.69 -19.43 16.75
C GLN A 36 0.76 -18.53 15.51
N LYS A 37 -0.25 -17.65 15.32
CA LYS A 37 -0.32 -16.68 14.21
C LYS A 37 0.69 -15.55 14.42
N VAL A 38 1.41 -15.20 13.36
CA VAL A 38 2.34 -14.06 13.33
C VAL A 38 1.57 -12.80 12.97
N SER A 39 1.75 -11.73 13.77
CA SER A 39 1.13 -10.41 13.56
C SER A 39 2.15 -9.29 13.57
N GLY A 40 1.74 -8.09 13.16
CA GLY A 40 2.58 -6.89 13.17
C GLY A 40 3.73 -6.95 12.16
N ALA A 41 3.49 -7.56 10.99
CA ALA A 41 4.42 -7.47 9.88
C ALA A 41 4.60 -6.00 9.46
N PHE A 42 3.49 -5.24 9.37
CA PHE A 42 3.49 -3.79 9.18
C PHE A 42 2.79 -3.10 10.36
N ASN A 43 2.89 -1.77 10.45
CA ASN A 43 2.25 -0.99 11.52
C ASN A 43 0.83 -0.55 11.15
N SER A 44 0.48 -0.60 9.87
CA SER A 44 -0.77 -0.11 9.31
C SER A 44 -1.28 -1.06 8.23
N THR A 45 -2.56 -0.98 7.87
CA THR A 45 -3.19 -1.72 6.76
C THR A 45 -2.68 -1.30 5.38
N ARG A 46 -1.83 -0.24 5.32
CA ARG A 46 -1.04 0.15 4.15
C ARG A 46 0.44 0.27 4.50
N VAL A 47 1.32 -0.03 3.53
CA VAL A 47 2.77 0.19 3.66
C VAL A 47 3.03 1.70 3.68
N ILE A 48 2.85 2.39 2.57
CA ILE A 48 2.72 3.85 2.41
C ILE A 48 1.54 4.10 1.48
N ASN A 49 1.61 3.68 0.22
CA ASN A 49 0.53 3.72 -0.76
C ASN A 49 -0.19 2.36 -0.85
N ALA A 50 0.58 1.28 -1.03
CA ALA A 50 0.06 -0.07 -1.25
C ALA A 50 -0.59 -0.67 0.00
N HIS A 51 -1.58 -1.55 -0.20
CA HIS A 51 -2.09 -2.39 0.86
C HIS A 51 -0.98 -3.25 1.48
N SER A 52 -0.96 -3.34 2.81
CA SER A 52 -0.06 -4.23 3.56
C SER A 52 -0.74 -5.56 3.89
N THR A 53 0.00 -6.48 4.53
CA THR A 53 -0.57 -7.75 5.04
C THR A 53 -1.43 -7.59 6.30
N GLU A 54 -1.50 -6.40 6.88
CA GLU A 54 -2.32 -6.16 8.08
C GLU A 54 -3.80 -6.01 7.71
N MET A 55 -4.67 -6.51 8.60
CA MET A 55 -6.12 -6.44 8.50
C MET A 55 -6.69 -5.67 9.69
N LEU A 56 -7.87 -5.10 9.52
CA LEU A 56 -8.64 -4.59 10.64
C LEU A 56 -9.36 -5.74 11.34
N GLU A 57 -9.39 -5.71 12.67
CA GLU A 57 -10.22 -6.63 13.43
C GLU A 57 -11.71 -6.36 13.18
N LYS A 58 -12.53 -7.37 13.35
CA LYS A 58 -13.99 -7.26 13.24
C LYS A 58 -14.53 -6.13 14.10
N GLY A 59 -15.33 -5.25 13.50
CA GLY A 59 -15.98 -4.12 14.17
C GLY A 59 -15.09 -2.90 14.37
N ASN A 60 -13.87 -2.90 13.84
CA ASN A 60 -12.99 -1.74 13.83
C ASN A 60 -13.18 -0.93 12.56
N LEU A 61 -13.27 0.39 12.71
CA LEU A 61 -13.25 1.39 11.65
C LEU A 61 -11.93 2.14 11.70
N ASP A 62 -11.17 2.15 10.61
CA ASP A 62 -9.97 2.96 10.45
C ASP A 62 -10.31 4.20 9.63
N PHE A 63 -10.27 5.36 10.25
CA PHE A 63 -10.32 6.65 9.56
C PHE A 63 -8.92 7.05 9.15
N ARG A 64 -8.73 7.34 7.86
CA ARG A 64 -7.44 7.67 7.30
C ARG A 64 -7.45 8.99 6.57
N VAL A 65 -6.39 9.76 6.77
CA VAL A 65 -6.05 10.94 5.98
C VAL A 65 -4.67 10.71 5.38
N LEU A 66 -4.59 10.70 4.06
CA LEU A 66 -3.33 10.66 3.32
C LEU A 66 -3.12 12.03 2.68
N HIS A 67 -1.93 12.58 2.83
CA HIS A 67 -1.61 13.92 2.35
C HIS A 67 -0.30 13.89 1.57
N ARG A 68 -0.25 14.59 0.44
CA ARG A 68 0.94 14.79 -0.40
C ARG A 68 1.06 16.26 -0.75
N PHE A 69 2.23 16.81 -0.53
CA PHE A 69 2.58 18.16 -0.95
C PHE A 69 3.04 18.20 -2.42
N GLY A 70 3.43 19.37 -2.93
CA GLY A 70 4.08 19.55 -4.21
C GLY A 70 5.49 18.96 -4.24
N PHE A 71 6.22 19.14 -5.33
CA PHE A 71 7.59 18.69 -5.44
C PHE A 71 8.53 19.58 -4.63
N ILE A 72 9.48 18.96 -3.91
CA ILE A 72 10.54 19.70 -3.20
C ILE A 72 11.40 20.48 -4.21
N SER A 73 11.57 19.94 -5.42
CA SER A 73 12.31 20.59 -6.52
C SER A 73 11.68 21.89 -7.02
N ASP A 74 10.42 22.20 -6.67
CA ASP A 74 9.78 23.47 -7.02
C ASP A 74 10.41 24.67 -6.27
N GLY A 75 11.26 24.38 -5.28
CA GLY A 75 12.14 25.32 -4.61
C GLY A 75 11.41 26.34 -3.73
N ILE A 76 12.17 27.38 -3.36
CA ILE A 76 11.68 28.38 -2.38
C ILE A 76 10.43 29.14 -2.86
N LYS A 77 10.25 29.30 -4.17
CA LYS A 77 9.08 30.00 -4.74
C LYS A 77 7.75 29.30 -4.49
N GLN A 78 7.77 27.97 -4.29
CA GLN A 78 6.63 27.14 -3.92
C GLN A 78 6.79 26.58 -2.52
N PHE A 79 7.60 27.25 -1.69
CA PHE A 79 7.94 26.84 -0.33
C PHE A 79 8.29 25.34 -0.27
N PHE A 80 9.17 24.88 -1.20
CA PHE A 80 9.58 23.48 -1.36
C PHE A 80 8.40 22.52 -1.55
N GLY A 81 7.39 22.96 -2.29
CA GLY A 81 6.18 22.21 -2.60
C GLY A 81 5.05 22.32 -1.56
N LEU A 82 5.26 23.00 -0.43
CA LEU A 82 4.24 23.10 0.63
C LEU A 82 3.01 23.92 0.23
N ASP A 83 3.10 24.78 -0.81
CA ASP A 83 1.99 25.57 -1.32
C ASP A 83 0.97 24.73 -2.10
N ALA A 84 1.33 23.53 -2.55
CA ALA A 84 0.46 22.62 -3.27
C ALA A 84 0.15 21.38 -2.43
N ALA A 85 -1.12 20.98 -2.39
CA ALA A 85 -1.56 19.86 -1.58
C ALA A 85 -2.55 18.97 -2.33
N SER A 86 -2.40 17.68 -2.16
CA SER A 86 -3.36 16.64 -2.52
C SER A 86 -3.63 15.78 -1.31
N PHE A 87 -4.89 15.44 -1.07
CA PHE A 87 -5.25 14.56 0.04
C PHE A 87 -6.27 13.51 -0.38
N ARG A 88 -6.30 12.41 0.37
CA ARG A 88 -7.32 11.38 0.29
C ARG A 88 -7.79 11.05 1.71
N MET A 89 -9.10 11.09 1.91
CA MET A 89 -9.74 10.56 3.11
C MET A 89 -10.34 9.19 2.80
N SER A 90 -10.27 8.27 3.74
CA SER A 90 -10.93 6.97 3.62
C SER A 90 -11.46 6.48 4.96
N PHE A 91 -12.48 5.60 4.85
CA PHE A 91 -13.05 4.82 5.93
C PHE A 91 -12.90 3.36 5.55
N ASP A 92 -12.10 2.63 6.31
CA ASP A 92 -11.84 1.21 6.11
C ASP A 92 -12.46 0.45 7.29
N TYR A 93 -13.30 -0.57 7.02
CA TYR A 93 -14.05 -1.29 8.06
C TYR A 93 -13.76 -2.78 8.04
N GLY A 94 -13.45 -3.35 9.21
CA GLY A 94 -13.27 -4.79 9.43
C GLY A 94 -14.62 -5.50 9.57
N ILE A 95 -15.10 -6.14 8.51
CA ILE A 95 -16.32 -6.96 8.55
C ILE A 95 -16.07 -8.23 9.36
N THR A 96 -14.91 -8.86 9.14
CA THR A 96 -14.38 -9.96 9.94
C THR A 96 -12.89 -9.74 10.17
N ASP A 97 -12.24 -10.57 10.98
CA ASP A 97 -10.77 -10.50 11.16
C ASP A 97 -9.99 -10.84 9.86
N ASN A 98 -10.68 -11.34 8.82
CA ASN A 98 -10.10 -11.70 7.53
C ASN A 98 -10.73 -10.96 6.34
N LEU A 99 -11.69 -10.06 6.57
CA LEU A 99 -12.36 -9.31 5.50
C LEU A 99 -12.48 -7.84 5.91
N THR A 100 -11.88 -6.95 5.12
CA THR A 100 -11.95 -5.50 5.26
C THR A 100 -12.51 -4.90 3.98
N VAL A 101 -13.40 -3.93 4.11
CA VAL A 101 -13.88 -3.09 3.01
C VAL A 101 -13.51 -1.65 3.29
N GLY A 102 -13.38 -0.84 2.25
CA GLY A 102 -13.10 0.57 2.42
C GLY A 102 -13.62 1.41 1.28
N ILE A 103 -13.84 2.70 1.59
CA ILE A 103 -14.22 3.72 0.62
C ILE A 103 -13.36 4.95 0.86
N GLY A 104 -12.96 5.63 -0.22
CA GLY A 104 -12.13 6.81 -0.14
C GLY A 104 -12.48 7.87 -1.18
N ARG A 105 -12.07 9.12 -0.88
CA ARG A 105 -12.20 10.27 -1.75
C ARG A 105 -10.86 11.01 -1.81
N SER A 106 -10.34 11.17 -3.03
CA SER A 106 -9.11 11.92 -3.30
C SER A 106 -9.40 13.26 -3.97
N THR A 107 -8.61 14.29 -3.63
CA THR A 107 -8.61 15.56 -4.40
C THR A 107 -7.88 15.40 -5.72
N PHE A 108 -6.88 14.48 -5.79
CA PHE A 108 -6.21 14.17 -7.03
C PHE A 108 -7.23 13.58 -8.02
N ARG A 109 -7.44 14.28 -9.15
CA ARG A 109 -8.45 13.96 -10.18
C ARG A 109 -9.87 13.76 -9.63
N LYS A 110 -10.15 14.25 -8.43
CA LYS A 110 -11.46 14.12 -7.76
C LYS A 110 -11.97 12.68 -7.77
N GLU A 111 -11.09 11.71 -7.48
CA GLU A 111 -11.44 10.29 -7.50
C GLU A 111 -12.21 9.85 -6.27
N VAL A 112 -13.17 8.96 -6.48
CA VAL A 112 -13.81 8.14 -5.45
C VAL A 112 -13.38 6.71 -5.69
N ASP A 113 -12.95 6.02 -4.65
CA ASP A 113 -12.54 4.62 -4.73
C ASP A 113 -13.17 3.78 -3.63
N ALA A 114 -13.39 2.52 -3.93
CA ALA A 114 -13.83 1.51 -2.97
C ALA A 114 -13.02 0.23 -3.17
N PHE A 115 -12.80 -0.53 -2.09
CA PHE A 115 -12.08 -1.79 -2.15
C PHE A 115 -12.62 -2.84 -1.19
N VAL A 116 -12.32 -4.08 -1.51
CA VAL A 116 -12.47 -5.25 -0.64
C VAL A 116 -11.10 -5.91 -0.52
N LYS A 117 -10.69 -6.24 0.71
CA LYS A 117 -9.45 -6.95 1.01
C LYS A 117 -9.74 -8.15 1.88
N ALA A 118 -9.32 -9.34 1.42
CA ALA A 118 -9.54 -10.61 2.08
C ALA A 118 -8.20 -11.29 2.40
N ARG A 119 -8.05 -11.80 3.62
CA ARG A 119 -6.92 -12.64 4.02
C ARG A 119 -7.25 -14.10 3.72
N LEU A 120 -6.49 -14.72 2.81
CA LEU A 120 -6.62 -16.12 2.46
C LEU A 120 -5.99 -17.01 3.54
N PHE A 121 -4.79 -16.67 3.99
CA PHE A 121 -4.17 -17.27 5.18
C PHE A 121 -3.14 -16.33 5.81
N GLN A 122 -2.85 -16.56 7.07
CA GLN A 122 -1.90 -15.78 7.87
C GLN A 122 -0.67 -16.61 8.15
N GLN A 123 0.50 -15.96 8.13
CA GLN A 123 1.76 -16.56 8.57
C GLN A 123 1.63 -17.12 9.98
N THR A 124 2.22 -18.27 10.20
CA THR A 124 2.30 -18.91 11.52
C THR A 124 3.75 -19.32 11.82
N VAL A 125 4.05 -19.55 13.09
CA VAL A 125 5.43 -19.86 13.52
C VAL A 125 5.94 -21.14 12.87
N SER A 126 5.11 -22.19 12.73
CA SER A 126 5.57 -23.52 12.36
C SER A 126 5.05 -24.05 11.02
N THR A 127 3.88 -23.60 10.52
CA THR A 127 3.25 -24.27 9.37
C THR A 127 3.08 -23.41 8.13
N LYS A 128 2.89 -22.10 8.27
CA LYS A 128 2.66 -21.19 7.14
C LYS A 128 3.77 -20.15 7.07
N PRO A 129 4.68 -20.23 6.07
CA PRO A 129 5.87 -19.37 6.04
C PRO A 129 5.60 -17.89 5.70
N PHE A 130 4.42 -17.55 5.18
CA PHE A 130 4.02 -16.19 4.81
C PHE A 130 2.52 -15.99 4.98
N SER A 131 2.05 -14.76 4.90
CA SER A 131 0.63 -14.39 4.79
C SER A 131 0.27 -14.13 3.35
N LEU A 132 -0.94 -14.53 2.92
CA LEU A 132 -1.46 -14.28 1.58
C LEU A 132 -2.82 -13.59 1.67
N LEU A 133 -2.96 -12.49 0.93
CA LEU A 133 -4.18 -11.70 0.87
C LEU A 133 -4.51 -11.38 -0.59
N LEU A 134 -5.80 -11.14 -0.84
CA LEU A 134 -6.32 -10.65 -2.10
C LEU A 134 -7.03 -9.32 -1.84
N ALA A 135 -6.76 -8.31 -2.66
CA ALA A 135 -7.47 -7.04 -2.65
C ALA A 135 -7.96 -6.72 -4.06
N GLY A 136 -9.20 -6.23 -4.14
CA GLY A 136 -9.77 -5.73 -5.38
C GLY A 136 -10.49 -4.42 -5.13
N GLY A 137 -10.44 -3.50 -6.08
CA GLY A 137 -11.05 -2.20 -5.91
C GLY A 137 -11.54 -1.59 -7.22
N TYR A 138 -12.38 -0.60 -7.04
CA TYR A 138 -13.01 0.18 -8.09
C TYR A 138 -12.76 1.66 -7.86
N VAL A 139 -12.42 2.39 -8.92
CA VAL A 139 -12.09 3.81 -8.88
C VAL A 139 -12.90 4.54 -9.92
N ILE A 140 -13.47 5.67 -9.56
CA ILE A 140 -14.23 6.56 -10.46
C ILE A 140 -13.58 7.93 -10.44
N HIS A 141 -13.26 8.46 -11.62
CA HIS A 141 -12.99 9.89 -11.80
C HIS A 141 -14.29 10.67 -11.76
N THR A 142 -14.41 11.62 -10.88
CA THR A 142 -15.59 12.52 -10.86
C THR A 142 -15.34 13.85 -11.59
N ASP A 143 -14.11 14.12 -12.02
CA ASP A 143 -13.79 15.24 -12.92
C ASP A 143 -14.16 14.86 -14.35
N GLU A 144 -15.06 15.61 -14.96
CA GLU A 144 -15.56 15.39 -16.33
C GLU A 144 -14.78 16.18 -17.38
N SER A 145 -13.85 17.06 -16.95
CA SER A 145 -13.12 17.99 -17.81
C SER A 145 -12.00 17.34 -18.66
N PHE A 146 -11.72 16.05 -18.48
CA PHE A 146 -10.60 15.37 -19.14
C PHE A 146 -10.92 14.89 -20.57
N ALA A 147 -12.16 14.95 -21.01
CA ALA A 147 -12.58 14.49 -22.33
C ALA A 147 -13.34 15.57 -23.11
N PRO A 148 -13.17 15.64 -24.46
CA PRO A 148 -13.87 16.62 -25.30
C PRO A 148 -15.39 16.45 -25.32
N LYS A 149 -15.89 15.24 -25.05
CA LYS A 149 -17.32 14.91 -24.92
C LYS A 149 -17.56 14.40 -23.50
N LYS A 150 -18.72 14.73 -22.92
CA LYS A 150 -19.09 14.28 -21.58
C LYS A 150 -18.95 12.75 -21.46
N PRO A 151 -17.99 12.24 -20.65
CA PRO A 151 -17.74 10.81 -20.55
C PRO A 151 -18.83 10.12 -19.72
N SER A 152 -19.20 8.91 -20.11
CA SER A 152 -20.11 8.06 -19.32
C SER A 152 -19.47 7.65 -18.00
N LEU A 153 -20.25 7.11 -17.07
CA LEU A 153 -19.71 6.55 -15.83
C LEU A 153 -18.73 5.42 -16.10
N ALA A 154 -19.02 4.56 -17.09
CA ALA A 154 -18.11 3.49 -17.49
C ALA A 154 -16.77 4.03 -17.98
N ASP A 155 -16.78 5.08 -18.82
CA ASP A 155 -15.56 5.69 -19.35
C ASP A 155 -14.63 6.21 -18.25
N ARG A 156 -15.19 6.70 -17.14
CA ARG A 156 -14.48 7.26 -15.98
C ARG A 156 -14.04 6.22 -14.97
N SER A 157 -14.32 4.94 -15.22
CA SER A 157 -14.09 3.86 -14.28
C SER A 157 -12.76 3.16 -14.50
N ALA A 158 -12.18 2.71 -13.41
CA ALA A 158 -11.04 1.81 -13.37
C ALA A 158 -11.23 0.79 -12.25
N TYR A 159 -10.57 -0.36 -12.36
CA TYR A 159 -10.56 -1.39 -11.32
C TYR A 159 -9.20 -2.05 -11.24
N TYR A 160 -8.93 -2.64 -10.10
CA TYR A 160 -7.68 -3.37 -9.88
C TYR A 160 -7.90 -4.68 -9.13
N LEU A 161 -6.98 -5.59 -9.32
CA LEU A 161 -6.86 -6.83 -8.55
C LEU A 161 -5.41 -6.97 -8.12
N GLN A 162 -5.18 -7.15 -6.80
CA GLN A 162 -3.86 -7.21 -6.18
C GLN A 162 -3.76 -8.46 -5.30
N LEU A 163 -2.72 -9.26 -5.52
CA LEU A 163 -2.32 -10.32 -4.60
C LEU A 163 -1.20 -9.77 -3.71
N ILE A 164 -1.25 -10.07 -2.40
CA ILE A 164 -0.26 -9.58 -1.42
C ILE A 164 0.31 -10.79 -0.69
N ALA A 165 1.57 -11.09 -0.92
CA ALA A 165 2.30 -12.14 -0.24
C ALA A 165 3.37 -11.50 0.66
N GLY A 166 3.26 -11.63 1.98
CA GLY A 166 4.19 -10.97 2.89
C GLY A 166 4.63 -11.86 4.04
N ARG A 167 5.87 -11.62 4.48
CA ARG A 167 6.51 -12.38 5.56
C ARG A 167 7.16 -11.44 6.57
N LYS A 168 6.94 -11.72 7.83
CA LYS A 168 7.74 -11.20 8.93
C LYS A 168 8.88 -12.19 9.18
N PHE A 169 10.09 -11.78 8.83
CA PHE A 169 11.28 -12.65 8.91
C PHE A 169 11.79 -12.77 10.35
N ASN A 170 11.71 -11.67 11.10
CA ASN A 170 12.10 -11.60 12.50
C ASN A 170 11.35 -10.47 13.22
N SER A 171 11.70 -10.17 14.47
CA SER A 171 11.06 -9.10 15.26
C SER A 171 11.23 -7.69 14.67
N ARG A 172 12.23 -7.47 13.79
CA ARG A 172 12.57 -6.16 13.22
C ARG A 172 12.21 -6.04 11.75
N PHE A 173 12.36 -7.10 10.94
CA PHE A 173 12.25 -7.03 9.49
C PHE A 173 11.04 -7.78 8.93
N SER A 174 10.30 -7.11 8.08
CA SER A 174 9.18 -7.65 7.30
C SER A 174 9.24 -7.15 5.88
N MET A 175 8.78 -7.99 4.94
CA MET A 175 8.71 -7.64 3.52
C MET A 175 7.47 -8.28 2.89
N GLN A 176 6.96 -7.65 1.84
CA GLN A 176 5.89 -8.18 1.00
C GLN A 176 6.19 -7.97 -0.48
N LEU A 177 5.64 -8.83 -1.31
CA LEU A 177 5.51 -8.69 -2.75
C LEU A 177 4.03 -8.62 -3.11
N SER A 178 3.68 -7.79 -4.08
CA SER A 178 2.30 -7.58 -4.46
C SER A 178 2.16 -7.36 -5.98
N PRO A 179 2.01 -8.44 -6.77
CA PRO A 179 1.56 -8.30 -8.14
C PRO A 179 0.16 -7.69 -8.18
N ILE A 180 -0.03 -6.75 -9.07
CA ILE A 180 -1.28 -6.01 -9.27
C ILE A 180 -1.59 -5.86 -10.74
N LEU A 181 -2.87 -6.06 -11.10
CA LEU A 181 -3.43 -5.75 -12.41
C LEU A 181 -4.35 -4.54 -12.26
N VAL A 182 -4.11 -3.49 -13.02
CA VAL A 182 -4.96 -2.30 -13.10
C VAL A 182 -5.59 -2.25 -14.48
N HIS A 183 -6.90 -2.05 -14.55
CA HIS A 183 -7.62 -1.78 -15.78
C HIS A 183 -8.29 -0.41 -15.71
N THR A 184 -8.06 0.44 -16.72
CA THR A 184 -8.68 1.77 -16.86
C THR A 184 -9.46 1.80 -18.17
N ASN A 185 -10.75 2.09 -18.12
CA ASN A 185 -11.59 2.06 -19.33
C ASN A 185 -11.16 3.11 -20.35
N ILE A 186 -10.92 4.35 -19.92
CA ILE A 186 -10.24 5.37 -20.73
C ILE A 186 -9.01 5.86 -19.96
N PRO A 187 -7.79 5.47 -20.35
CA PRO A 187 -6.57 5.97 -19.73
C PRO A 187 -6.35 7.45 -20.06
N PHE A 188 -5.52 8.11 -19.27
CA PHE A 188 -5.12 9.48 -19.50
C PHE A 188 -3.61 9.63 -19.24
N PRO A 189 -2.80 9.91 -20.28
CA PRO A 189 -3.19 10.11 -21.68
C PRO A 189 -3.79 8.86 -22.34
N ILE A 190 -4.55 9.06 -23.42
CA ILE A 190 -5.26 7.97 -24.13
C ILE A 190 -4.31 6.98 -24.81
N THR A 191 -3.05 7.36 -24.96
CA THR A 191 -1.96 6.53 -25.49
C THR A 191 -1.49 5.45 -24.54
N ASP A 192 -1.85 5.55 -23.26
CA ASP A 192 -1.49 4.55 -22.26
C ASP A 192 -2.27 3.26 -22.46
N ASP A 193 -1.66 2.15 -22.06
CA ASP A 193 -2.34 0.87 -22.08
C ASP A 193 -3.51 0.86 -21.07
N ARG A 194 -4.65 0.31 -21.52
CA ARG A 194 -5.82 0.14 -20.64
C ARG A 194 -5.58 -0.85 -19.50
N LYS A 195 -4.70 -1.84 -19.73
CA LYS A 195 -4.37 -2.89 -18.76
C LYS A 195 -2.89 -2.80 -18.43
N ILE A 196 -2.60 -2.47 -17.19
CA ILE A 196 -1.24 -2.40 -16.66
C ILE A 196 -1.07 -3.47 -15.60
N PHE A 197 -0.13 -4.37 -15.82
CA PHE A 197 0.37 -5.25 -14.77
C PHE A 197 1.54 -4.55 -14.06
N ALA A 198 1.59 -4.62 -12.73
CA ALA A 198 2.72 -4.11 -11.97
C ALA A 198 3.16 -5.11 -10.90
N LEU A 199 4.43 -5.10 -10.57
CA LEU A 199 4.99 -5.82 -9.43
C LEU A 199 5.36 -4.82 -8.35
N GLY A 200 4.68 -4.91 -7.20
CA GLY A 200 4.94 -4.10 -6.03
C GLY A 200 5.82 -4.81 -5.01
N GLY A 201 6.57 -4.02 -4.25
CA GLY A 201 7.34 -4.46 -3.10
C GLY A 201 7.20 -3.49 -1.94
N GLY A 202 6.96 -4.02 -0.73
CA GLY A 202 6.91 -3.25 0.50
C GLY A 202 7.85 -3.85 1.55
N ALA A 203 8.56 -3.00 2.29
CA ALA A 203 9.42 -3.44 3.38
C ALA A 203 9.23 -2.57 4.63
N LYS A 204 9.42 -3.19 5.80
CA LYS A 204 9.46 -2.49 7.08
C LYS A 204 10.66 -2.95 7.89
N TYR A 205 11.40 -2.00 8.46
CA TYR A 205 12.46 -2.25 9.42
C TYR A 205 12.19 -1.49 10.72
N LYS A 206 11.93 -2.22 11.80
CA LYS A 206 11.61 -1.68 13.12
C LYS A 206 12.87 -1.14 13.80
N LEU A 207 12.88 0.16 14.09
CA LEU A 207 13.97 0.85 14.79
C LEU A 207 13.77 0.80 16.31
N SER A 208 12.54 0.99 16.77
CA SER A 208 12.17 0.98 18.19
C SER A 208 10.82 0.30 18.40
N LYS A 209 10.32 0.29 19.64
CA LYS A 209 8.97 -0.23 19.94
C LYS A 209 7.85 0.49 19.16
N ARG A 210 8.06 1.77 18.82
CA ARG A 210 7.04 2.63 18.20
C ARG A 210 7.41 3.14 16.81
N THR A 211 8.69 3.03 16.41
CA THR A 211 9.21 3.63 15.17
C THR A 211 9.73 2.56 14.23
N ALA A 212 9.41 2.67 12.95
CA ALA A 212 9.92 1.80 11.90
C ALA A 212 10.20 2.59 10.61
N LEU A 213 11.21 2.18 9.86
CA LEU A 213 11.41 2.60 8.47
C LEU A 213 10.50 1.79 7.58
N THR A 214 9.96 2.43 6.53
CA THR A 214 9.10 1.79 5.52
C THR A 214 9.57 2.16 4.12
N LEU A 215 9.45 1.20 3.22
CA LEU A 215 9.74 1.32 1.79
C LEU A 215 8.56 0.76 1.00
N ASP A 216 8.16 1.46 -0.06
CA ASP A 216 7.07 1.07 -0.95
C ASP A 216 7.46 1.40 -2.39
N TYR A 217 7.60 0.38 -3.25
CA TYR A 217 8.05 0.50 -4.64
C TYR A 217 7.20 -0.37 -5.55
N HIS A 218 6.90 0.14 -6.76
CA HIS A 218 6.19 -0.62 -7.78
C HIS A 218 6.84 -0.42 -9.13
N HIS A 219 6.88 -1.48 -9.92
CA HIS A 219 7.32 -1.45 -11.31
C HIS A 219 6.18 -1.93 -12.22
N PRO A 220 5.53 -1.03 -12.98
CA PRO A 220 4.53 -1.41 -13.96
C PRO A 220 5.19 -1.91 -15.25
N PHE A 221 4.47 -2.80 -15.92
CA PHE A 221 4.79 -3.35 -17.24
C PHE A 221 3.70 -2.93 -18.21
N GLY A 222 4.07 -2.38 -19.34
CA GLY A 222 3.17 -1.86 -20.38
C GLY A 222 3.53 -0.44 -20.80
N THR A 223 2.74 0.11 -21.70
CA THR A 223 2.94 1.47 -22.23
C THR A 223 2.26 2.47 -21.32
N LEU A 224 3.03 3.38 -20.78
CA LEU A 224 2.60 4.52 -19.97
C LEU A 224 3.19 5.80 -20.55
N ALA A 225 2.68 6.96 -20.13
CA ALA A 225 3.12 8.27 -20.59
C ALA A 225 4.65 8.39 -20.60
N GLU A 226 5.21 9.12 -21.57
CA GLU A 226 6.67 9.27 -21.74
C GLU A 226 7.37 9.82 -20.49
N ASN A 227 6.69 10.67 -19.72
CA ASN A 227 7.20 11.24 -18.49
C ASN A 227 6.89 10.37 -17.24
N TYR A 228 6.33 9.16 -17.43
CA TYR A 228 6.05 8.24 -16.35
C TYR A 228 7.34 7.78 -15.66
N THR A 229 7.24 7.55 -14.35
CA THR A 229 8.33 6.99 -13.53
C THR A 229 7.75 6.02 -12.50
N ASP A 230 8.51 5.01 -12.14
CA ASP A 230 8.10 4.05 -11.13
C ASP A 230 7.80 4.72 -9.78
N PRO A 231 6.65 4.42 -9.16
CA PRO A 231 6.34 4.96 -7.84
C PRO A 231 7.27 4.38 -6.77
N LEU A 232 7.94 5.27 -6.07
CA LEU A 232 8.81 4.97 -4.94
C LEU A 232 8.45 5.87 -3.76
N SER A 233 8.34 5.27 -2.59
CA SER A 233 8.11 6.00 -1.34
C SER A 233 9.00 5.43 -0.24
N ILE A 234 9.60 6.31 0.55
CA ILE A 234 10.43 5.97 1.71
C ILE A 234 9.91 6.77 2.90
N GLY A 235 9.69 6.10 4.03
CA GLY A 235 9.06 6.75 5.17
C GLY A 235 9.45 6.20 6.52
N VAL A 236 8.91 6.87 7.53
CA VAL A 236 9.01 6.50 8.93
C VAL A 236 7.60 6.38 9.49
N ASP A 237 7.29 5.23 10.04
CA ASP A 237 6.08 4.98 10.81
C ASP A 237 6.31 5.27 12.28
N ILE A 238 5.38 5.98 12.91
CA ILE A 238 5.34 6.24 14.35
C ILE A 238 4.00 5.74 14.87
N ALA A 239 4.01 4.62 15.60
CA ALA A 239 2.83 4.02 16.19
C ALA A 239 2.64 4.51 17.64
N THR A 240 1.49 5.08 17.92
CA THR A 240 1.05 5.49 19.26
C THR A 240 -0.28 4.79 19.57
N GLY A 241 -0.56 4.43 20.81
CA GLY A 241 -1.68 3.58 21.25
C GLY A 241 -3.08 3.78 20.63
N GLY A 242 -3.21 3.77 19.32
CA GLY A 242 -4.47 3.93 18.56
C GLY A 242 -4.30 4.74 17.28
N HIS A 243 -3.14 5.37 17.08
CA HIS A 243 -2.82 6.10 15.85
C HIS A 243 -1.54 5.57 15.24
N VAL A 244 -1.46 5.62 13.91
CA VAL A 244 -0.23 5.44 13.16
C VAL A 244 0.00 6.68 12.29
N PHE A 245 1.11 7.34 12.54
CA PHE A 245 1.63 8.43 11.71
C PHE A 245 2.69 7.86 10.79
N GLN A 246 2.55 8.07 9.47
CA GLN A 246 3.56 7.71 8.48
C GLN A 246 4.04 9.00 7.82
N LEU A 247 5.27 9.41 8.11
CA LEU A 247 5.93 10.53 7.43
C LEU A 247 6.77 9.96 6.31
N HIS A 248 6.69 10.52 5.09
CA HIS A 248 7.38 9.93 3.96
C HIS A 248 7.70 10.93 2.86
N PHE A 249 8.66 10.54 2.03
CA PHE A 249 8.90 11.12 0.72
C PHE A 249 8.40 10.15 -0.35
N SER A 250 7.67 10.66 -1.34
CA SER A 250 7.11 9.89 -2.45
C SER A 250 7.19 10.69 -3.74
N ASN A 251 7.46 10.05 -4.86
CA ASN A 251 7.31 10.71 -6.17
C ASN A 251 5.87 10.63 -6.70
N ALA A 252 5.01 9.79 -6.11
CA ALA A 252 3.61 9.67 -6.48
C ALA A 252 2.76 10.78 -5.86
N THR A 253 1.83 11.36 -6.64
CA THR A 253 0.76 12.24 -6.15
C THR A 253 -0.48 11.45 -5.81
N GLY A 254 -0.81 10.45 -6.64
CA GLY A 254 -1.95 9.57 -6.44
C GLY A 254 -1.81 8.70 -5.18
N MET A 255 -2.93 8.42 -4.51
CA MET A 255 -2.96 7.72 -3.23
C MET A 255 -3.91 6.51 -3.23
N ASN A 256 -4.42 6.11 -4.40
CA ASN A 256 -5.08 4.83 -4.64
C ASN A 256 -4.32 4.04 -5.70
N GLU A 257 -4.61 2.75 -5.83
CA GLU A 257 -3.84 1.78 -6.61
C GLU A 257 -3.73 2.16 -8.08
N ARG A 258 -4.83 2.62 -8.68
CA ARG A 258 -4.78 3.10 -10.06
C ARG A 258 -3.86 4.31 -10.21
N ALA A 259 -4.06 5.32 -9.35
CA ALA A 259 -3.40 6.61 -9.52
C ALA A 259 -1.88 6.52 -9.29
N TYR A 260 -1.41 5.85 -8.22
CA TYR A 260 0.04 5.76 -8.02
C TYR A 260 0.72 4.79 -8.99
N ILE A 261 0.02 3.73 -9.47
CA ILE A 261 0.59 2.78 -10.44
C ILE A 261 0.71 3.38 -11.84
N THR A 262 -0.29 4.16 -12.29
CA THR A 262 -0.37 4.57 -13.70
C THR A 262 -0.09 6.06 -13.95
N GLN A 263 0.03 6.89 -12.92
CA GLN A 263 0.11 8.35 -13.08
C GLN A 263 1.24 9.03 -12.31
N THR A 264 2.27 8.27 -11.93
CA THR A 264 3.44 8.84 -11.26
C THR A 264 4.42 9.40 -12.29
N THR A 265 4.80 10.67 -12.14
CA THR A 265 5.67 11.39 -13.11
C THR A 265 6.94 11.96 -12.46
N GLY A 266 7.06 11.92 -11.14
CA GLY A 266 8.21 12.47 -10.43
C GLY A 266 9.44 11.56 -10.49
N ARG A 267 10.61 12.10 -10.84
CA ARG A 267 11.88 11.37 -10.76
C ARG A 267 12.47 11.49 -9.37
N PHE A 268 12.24 10.48 -8.52
CA PHE A 268 12.60 10.49 -7.09
C PHE A 268 14.05 10.96 -6.85
N PHE A 269 15.02 10.31 -7.49
CA PHE A 269 16.45 10.61 -7.30
C PHE A 269 16.93 11.90 -8.00
N LYS A 270 16.06 12.62 -8.72
CA LYS A 270 16.32 13.95 -9.26
C LYS A 270 15.66 15.07 -8.46
N GLY A 271 15.21 14.77 -7.23
CA GLY A 271 14.56 15.75 -6.35
C GLY A 271 13.07 15.95 -6.61
N ASN A 272 12.47 15.30 -7.64
CA ASN A 272 11.04 15.34 -7.86
C ASN A 272 10.32 14.37 -6.92
N MET A 273 10.53 14.58 -5.62
CA MET A 273 9.82 13.89 -4.55
C MET A 273 8.98 14.88 -3.78
N ARG A 274 7.95 14.38 -3.13
CA ARG A 274 6.97 15.11 -2.34
C ARG A 274 7.08 14.69 -0.90
N PHE A 275 7.12 15.61 0.01
CA PHE A 275 6.83 15.30 1.40
C PHE A 275 5.35 14.93 1.52
N GLY A 276 5.05 13.99 2.39
CA GLY A 276 3.69 13.57 2.68
C GLY A 276 3.58 12.91 4.04
N PHE A 277 2.34 12.79 4.49
CA PHE A 277 2.03 12.01 5.68
C PHE A 277 0.74 11.23 5.50
N ASN A 278 0.64 10.11 6.19
CA ASN A 278 -0.60 9.38 6.40
C ASN A 278 -0.89 9.36 7.90
N LEU A 279 -2.13 9.65 8.24
CA LEU A 279 -2.67 9.51 9.59
C LEU A 279 -3.75 8.45 9.57
N SER A 280 -3.63 7.45 10.43
CA SER A 280 -4.63 6.39 10.62
C SER A 280 -5.06 6.39 12.08
N ARG A 281 -6.38 6.36 12.31
CA ARG A 281 -6.98 6.22 13.62
C ARG A 281 -8.06 5.15 13.61
N ILE A 282 -7.87 4.14 14.45
CA ILE A 282 -8.80 3.02 14.58
C ILE A 282 -9.79 3.31 15.69
N PHE A 283 -11.08 3.20 15.35
CA PHE A 283 -12.21 3.28 16.29
C PHE A 283 -12.88 1.92 16.37
N ARG A 284 -13.23 1.49 17.56
CA ARG A 284 -14.05 0.31 17.76
C ARG A 284 -15.53 0.70 17.73
N ILE A 285 -16.25 0.30 16.67
CA ILE A 285 -17.66 0.67 16.47
C ILE A 285 -18.59 -0.42 16.99
N SER A 286 -18.21 -1.70 16.85
CA SER A 286 -19.03 -2.83 17.29
C SER A 286 -18.37 -3.59 18.41
N ASN A 287 -19.10 -3.79 19.52
CA ASN A 287 -18.64 -4.65 20.59
C ASN A 287 -18.68 -6.12 20.11
N ARG A 288 -17.58 -6.87 20.34
CA ARG A 288 -17.66 -8.34 20.31
C ARG A 288 -18.70 -8.73 21.35
N ARG A 289 -19.89 -9.21 20.94
CA ARG A 289 -20.70 -10.01 21.85
C ARG A 289 -19.82 -11.22 22.24
N LYS A 290 -19.53 -11.32 23.56
CA LYS A 290 -18.85 -12.47 24.14
C LYS A 290 -19.61 -13.74 23.88
#